data_3d41c6142008bc0a250120fe1bf2c770
#
_entry.id   3d41c6142008bc0a250120fe1bf2c770
#
_cell.length_a   1.000
_cell.length_b   1.000
_cell.length_c   1.000
_cell.angle_alpha   90.00
_cell.angle_beta   90.00
_cell.angle_gamma   90.00
#
_symmetry.space_group_name_H-M   'P 1'
#
loop_
_entity.id
_entity.type
_entity.pdbx_description
1 polymer ?
#
loop_
_entity_poly.entity_id
_entity_poly.type
_entity_poly.pdbx_seq_one_letter_code
_entity_poly.pdbx_strand_id
1 'polypeptide(L)'
;MITKRHRFLPLLLAFAIVVTMSFAAMPTYAASGTAIKTADDLKAMENNPSGSYYLANDIEVPANLSLFTDYDHPFTGMLDGNGHKIKGYTYTSSEEWIDEVALFAWTKNATFKNLSMTDVNISLNQAGSVAALAAASENCKFSNISISGKITGKLLRQAAGILAYNEGSSMTSCKNSADITITNASEESRAAGVAGSGTSMKNCTNSGKISISGNIREGGFYAAGIANRIDKATACRNSGAVTVSATGSGQQIEVCTAAGVAGEVKT
;
A
#
# COMPACT_ATOMS: atom_id res chain seq x y z
N MET A 1 -77.56 -6.78 -43.90
CA MET A 1 -76.28 -7.44 -44.00
C MET A 1 -75.33 -6.72 -43.04
N ILE A 2 -75.17 -7.24 -41.81
CA ILE A 2 -74.44 -6.59 -40.74
C ILE A 2 -73.19 -7.41 -40.46
N THR A 3 -72.06 -6.87 -40.80
CA THR A 3 -70.74 -7.49 -40.55
C THR A 3 -70.26 -7.14 -39.13
N LYS A 4 -70.22 -8.12 -38.25
CA LYS A 4 -69.60 -8.03 -36.92
C LYS A 4 -68.10 -7.93 -37.02
N ARG A 5 -67.53 -6.82 -36.63
CA ARG A 5 -66.08 -6.69 -36.38
C ARG A 5 -65.74 -7.26 -34.98
N HIS A 6 -65.00 -8.35 -34.95
CA HIS A 6 -64.38 -8.84 -33.72
C HIS A 6 -63.12 -8.02 -33.42
N ARG A 7 -63.17 -7.27 -32.32
CA ARG A 7 -62.01 -6.62 -31.75
C ARG A 7 -61.28 -7.65 -30.88
N PHE A 8 -60.11 -8.10 -31.35
CA PHE A 8 -59.17 -8.84 -30.52
C PHE A 8 -58.43 -7.83 -29.60
N LEU A 9 -58.62 -7.97 -28.30
CA LEU A 9 -57.88 -7.26 -27.28
C LEU A 9 -56.63 -8.10 -26.96
N PRO A 10 -55.38 -7.62 -27.17
CA PRO A 10 -54.22 -8.39 -26.76
C PRO A 10 -54.05 -8.24 -25.24
N LEU A 11 -54.19 -9.34 -24.55
CA LEU A 11 -53.90 -9.49 -23.12
C LEU A 11 -52.37 -9.42 -22.92
N LEU A 12 -51.86 -8.26 -22.55
CA LEU A 12 -50.47 -8.08 -22.14
C LEU A 12 -50.30 -8.69 -20.75
N LEU A 13 -49.87 -9.92 -20.69
CA LEU A 13 -49.46 -10.59 -19.48
C LEU A 13 -48.04 -10.06 -19.12
N ALA A 14 -47.99 -9.05 -18.25
CA ALA A 14 -46.74 -8.60 -17.67
C ALA A 14 -46.23 -9.65 -16.66
N PHE A 15 -45.30 -10.48 -17.09
CA PHE A 15 -44.55 -11.37 -16.19
C PHE A 15 -43.56 -10.51 -15.41
N ALA A 16 -43.93 -10.07 -14.21
CA ALA A 16 -43.02 -9.48 -13.26
C ALA A 16 -42.12 -10.61 -12.69
N ILE A 17 -40.94 -10.80 -13.29
CA ILE A 17 -39.91 -11.65 -12.68
C ILE A 17 -39.35 -10.89 -11.48
N VAL A 18 -39.84 -11.21 -10.32
CA VAL A 18 -39.22 -10.81 -9.05
C VAL A 18 -37.97 -11.67 -8.87
N VAL A 19 -36.81 -11.18 -9.32
CA VAL A 19 -35.52 -11.77 -8.99
C VAL A 19 -35.25 -11.45 -7.52
N THR A 20 -35.66 -12.35 -6.63
CA THR A 20 -35.18 -12.35 -5.25
C THR A 20 -33.72 -12.75 -5.29
N MET A 21 -32.80 -11.75 -5.34
CA MET A 21 -31.41 -11.99 -5.04
C MET A 21 -31.34 -12.42 -3.57
N SER A 22 -31.30 -13.71 -3.34
CA SER A 22 -30.87 -14.27 -2.08
C SER A 22 -29.41 -13.86 -1.92
N PHE A 23 -29.14 -12.80 -1.17
CA PHE A 23 -27.81 -12.59 -0.61
C PHE A 23 -27.57 -13.77 0.32
N ALA A 24 -27.00 -14.85 -0.21
CA ALA A 24 -26.40 -15.84 0.65
C ALA A 24 -25.37 -15.08 1.49
N ALA A 25 -25.62 -14.97 2.78
CA ALA A 25 -24.64 -14.44 3.70
C ALA A 25 -23.38 -15.28 3.45
N MET A 26 -22.33 -14.65 2.90
CA MET A 26 -21.04 -15.32 2.80
C MET A 26 -20.69 -15.79 4.21
N PRO A 27 -20.24 -17.02 4.36
CA PRO A 27 -19.83 -17.50 5.68
C PRO A 27 -18.79 -16.52 6.19
N THR A 28 -19.14 -15.77 7.21
CA THR A 28 -18.18 -14.96 7.96
C THR A 28 -17.32 -15.97 8.69
N TYR A 29 -16.17 -16.28 8.09
CA TYR A 29 -15.14 -16.98 8.85
C TYR A 29 -14.85 -16.08 10.05
N ALA A 30 -15.16 -16.58 11.24
CA ALA A 30 -14.81 -15.86 12.45
C ALA A 30 -13.30 -15.60 12.43
N ALA A 31 -12.91 -14.33 12.52
CA ALA A 31 -11.51 -13.97 12.57
C ALA A 31 -10.89 -14.68 13.78
N SER A 32 -9.77 -15.38 13.56
CA SER A 32 -9.09 -16.11 14.61
C SER A 32 -7.91 -15.30 15.12
N GLY A 33 -7.76 -15.21 16.43
CA GLY A 33 -6.67 -14.48 17.08
C GLY A 33 -7.16 -13.48 18.11
N THR A 34 -6.26 -12.58 18.50
CA THR A 34 -6.55 -11.50 19.46
C THR A 34 -7.22 -10.33 18.74
N ALA A 35 -8.36 -9.89 19.27
CA ALA A 35 -9.09 -8.74 18.73
C ALA A 35 -8.37 -7.44 19.05
N ILE A 36 -8.10 -6.62 18.05
CA ILE A 36 -7.58 -5.26 18.15
C ILE A 36 -8.75 -4.29 18.02
N LYS A 37 -9.05 -3.55 19.07
CA LYS A 37 -10.17 -2.60 19.16
C LYS A 37 -9.74 -1.16 19.25
N THR A 38 -8.51 -0.91 19.70
CA THR A 38 -7.96 0.41 19.99
C THR A 38 -6.51 0.53 19.50
N ALA A 39 -5.98 1.73 19.46
CA ALA A 39 -4.56 1.96 19.22
C ALA A 39 -3.65 1.36 20.30
N ASP A 40 -4.13 1.26 21.53
CA ASP A 40 -3.36 0.65 22.63
C ASP A 40 -3.32 -0.89 22.48
N ASP A 41 -4.39 -1.52 21.98
CA ASP A 41 -4.34 -2.95 21.62
C ASP A 41 -3.32 -3.18 20.48
N LEU A 42 -3.26 -2.24 19.51
CA LEU A 42 -2.28 -2.31 18.42
C LEU A 42 -0.84 -2.22 18.95
N LYS A 43 -0.56 -1.32 19.88
CA LYS A 43 0.75 -1.22 20.57
C LYS A 43 1.06 -2.47 21.38
N ALA A 44 0.06 -3.06 22.04
CA ALA A 44 0.23 -4.27 22.83
C ALA A 44 0.66 -5.49 22.02
N MET A 45 0.60 -5.45 20.69
CA MET A 45 1.14 -6.50 19.81
C MET A 45 2.65 -6.68 20.00
N GLU A 46 3.39 -5.64 20.41
CA GLU A 46 4.83 -5.72 20.69
C GLU A 46 5.16 -6.69 21.83
N ASN A 47 4.22 -6.97 22.74
CA ASN A 47 4.38 -7.97 23.79
C ASN A 47 4.30 -9.43 23.31
N ASN A 48 3.76 -9.64 22.10
CA ASN A 48 3.69 -10.96 21.46
C ASN A 48 3.85 -10.82 19.93
N PRO A 49 5.06 -10.59 19.44
CA PRO A 49 5.32 -10.31 18.03
C PRO A 49 4.94 -11.44 17.06
N SER A 50 4.79 -12.67 17.54
CA SER A 50 4.37 -13.85 16.74
C SER A 50 2.86 -14.14 16.80
N GLY A 51 2.10 -13.30 17.49
CA GLY A 51 0.65 -13.47 17.67
C GLY A 51 -0.15 -13.36 16.39
N SER A 52 -1.37 -13.91 16.41
CA SER A 52 -2.38 -13.68 15.38
C SER A 52 -3.37 -12.62 15.87
N TYR A 53 -3.59 -11.61 15.06
CA TYR A 53 -4.42 -10.45 15.39
C TYR A 53 -5.42 -10.14 14.30
N TYR A 54 -6.56 -9.57 14.69
CA TYR A 54 -7.53 -9.02 13.73
C TYR A 54 -8.14 -7.72 14.23
N LEU A 55 -8.45 -6.81 13.31
CA LEU A 55 -9.20 -5.60 13.65
C LEU A 55 -10.66 -5.97 13.95
N ALA A 56 -11.16 -5.55 15.11
CA ALA A 56 -12.57 -5.74 15.50
C ALA A 56 -13.43 -4.51 15.20
N ASN A 57 -12.83 -3.37 14.93
CA ASN A 57 -13.42 -2.12 14.45
C ASN A 57 -12.39 -1.27 13.72
N ASP A 58 -12.86 -0.19 13.11
CA ASP A 58 -11.98 0.85 12.59
C ASP A 58 -11.21 1.49 13.74
N ILE A 59 -9.92 1.77 13.52
CA ILE A 59 -9.03 2.32 14.53
C ILE A 59 -8.42 3.62 14.02
N GLU A 60 -8.44 4.65 14.85
CA GLU A 60 -7.59 5.84 14.69
C GLU A 60 -6.31 5.65 15.51
N VAL A 61 -5.17 5.97 14.93
CA VAL A 61 -3.88 5.80 15.59
C VAL A 61 -3.27 7.17 15.93
N PRO A 62 -2.55 7.29 17.05
CA PRO A 62 -1.87 8.53 17.41
C PRO A 62 -0.80 8.88 16.37
N ALA A 63 -0.49 10.17 16.29
CA ALA A 63 0.60 10.64 15.43
C ALA A 63 1.94 10.04 15.87
N ASN A 64 2.81 9.83 14.88
CA ASN A 64 4.16 9.29 15.05
C ASN A 64 4.20 7.88 15.70
N LEU A 65 3.13 7.12 15.58
CA LEU A 65 3.15 5.72 16.00
C LEU A 65 4.00 4.91 15.02
N SER A 66 5.01 4.23 15.52
CA SER A 66 5.76 3.19 14.81
C SER A 66 5.94 2.01 15.74
N LEU A 67 5.67 0.83 15.27
CA LEU A 67 5.72 -0.43 16.02
C LEU A 67 6.88 -1.28 15.51
N PHE A 68 7.43 -2.13 16.40
CA PHE A 68 8.53 -3.04 16.04
C PHE A 68 9.72 -2.29 15.45
N THR A 69 10.17 -1.26 16.15
CA THR A 69 11.28 -0.39 15.73
C THR A 69 12.65 -1.01 15.93
N ASP A 70 12.73 -2.12 16.69
CA ASP A 70 13.94 -2.89 16.90
C ASP A 70 14.09 -3.97 15.81
N TYR A 71 15.19 -3.95 15.09
CA TYR A 71 15.52 -4.93 14.05
C TYR A 71 15.58 -6.38 14.58
N ASP A 72 16.07 -6.57 15.80
CA ASP A 72 16.21 -7.89 16.42
C ASP A 72 14.87 -8.45 16.93
N HIS A 73 13.86 -7.58 17.08
CA HIS A 73 12.52 -7.93 17.55
C HIS A 73 11.40 -7.55 16.57
N PRO A 74 11.45 -8.02 15.30
CA PRO A 74 10.47 -7.65 14.29
C PRO A 74 9.10 -8.30 14.55
N PHE A 75 8.05 -7.77 13.92
CA PHE A 75 6.77 -8.45 13.87
C PHE A 75 6.86 -9.71 12.98
N THR A 76 6.48 -10.85 13.55
CA THR A 76 6.55 -12.18 12.88
C THR A 76 5.18 -12.87 12.79
N GLY A 77 4.14 -12.23 13.27
CA GLY A 77 2.79 -12.78 13.41
C GLY A 77 1.89 -12.54 12.19
N MET A 78 0.60 -12.49 12.45
CA MET A 78 -0.42 -12.20 11.46
C MET A 78 -1.30 -11.03 11.91
N LEU A 79 -1.58 -10.09 11.00
CA LEU A 79 -2.61 -9.06 11.17
C LEU A 79 -3.64 -9.17 10.05
N ASP A 80 -4.89 -9.44 10.41
CA ASP A 80 -6.04 -9.43 9.52
C ASP A 80 -6.86 -8.15 9.75
N GLY A 81 -7.00 -7.32 8.74
CA GLY A 81 -7.86 -6.14 8.80
C GLY A 81 -9.35 -6.48 8.95
N ASN A 82 -9.77 -7.71 8.60
CA ASN A 82 -11.12 -8.24 8.83
C ASN A 82 -12.25 -7.29 8.34
N GLY A 83 -11.97 -6.54 7.26
CA GLY A 83 -12.91 -5.55 6.70
C GLY A 83 -12.92 -4.18 7.39
N HIS A 84 -12.11 -3.99 8.42
CA HIS A 84 -11.93 -2.72 9.13
C HIS A 84 -10.71 -1.94 8.64
N LYS A 85 -10.54 -0.71 9.14
CA LYS A 85 -9.55 0.24 8.69
C LYS A 85 -8.70 0.80 9.84
N ILE A 86 -7.46 1.11 9.51
CA ILE A 86 -6.63 2.02 10.31
C ILE A 86 -6.71 3.39 9.63
N LYS A 87 -7.15 4.42 10.37
CA LYS A 87 -7.41 5.76 9.85
C LYS A 87 -6.44 6.79 10.40
N GLY A 88 -6.13 7.80 9.57
CA GLY A 88 -5.42 8.99 10.00
C GLY A 88 -3.97 8.74 10.42
N TYR A 89 -3.32 7.69 9.91
CA TYR A 89 -1.92 7.44 10.22
C TYR A 89 -1.06 8.64 9.78
N THR A 90 -0.58 9.39 10.75
CA THR A 90 0.24 10.58 10.53
C THR A 90 1.61 10.40 11.16
N TYR A 91 2.66 10.64 10.38
CA TYR A 91 4.03 10.66 10.87
C TYR A 91 4.75 11.91 10.34
N THR A 92 5.22 12.76 11.24
CA THR A 92 5.93 13.99 10.89
C THR A 92 7.22 14.11 11.69
N SER A 93 8.31 14.40 11.00
CA SER A 93 9.58 14.69 11.64
C SER A 93 10.38 15.72 10.86
N SER A 94 11.05 16.60 11.60
CA SER A 94 12.06 17.53 11.11
C SER A 94 13.48 17.06 11.41
N GLU A 95 13.66 15.87 11.97
CA GLU A 95 14.97 15.30 12.26
C GLU A 95 15.82 15.16 11.01
N GLU A 96 17.13 15.16 11.18
CA GLU A 96 18.06 15.09 10.05
C GLU A 96 18.03 13.72 9.37
N TRP A 97 17.83 12.63 10.14
CA TRP A 97 17.75 11.28 9.60
C TRP A 97 16.90 10.35 10.49
N ILE A 98 16.06 9.55 9.85
CA ILE A 98 15.33 8.43 10.47
C ILE A 98 15.48 7.22 9.56
N ASP A 99 15.86 6.06 10.09
CA ASP A 99 16.11 4.89 9.27
C ASP A 99 14.82 4.32 8.67
N GLU A 100 13.83 3.98 9.48
CA GLU A 100 12.57 3.38 9.06
C GLU A 100 11.35 4.15 9.58
N VAL A 101 10.43 4.49 8.67
CA VAL A 101 9.14 5.11 9.02
C VAL A 101 8.00 4.34 8.39
N ALA A 102 7.23 3.66 9.22
CA ALA A 102 5.96 3.02 8.87
C ALA A 102 5.19 2.69 10.15
N LEU A 103 3.94 2.20 10.00
CA LEU A 103 3.21 1.68 11.16
C LEU A 103 3.94 0.46 11.76
N PHE A 104 4.54 -0.39 10.93
CA PHE A 104 5.46 -1.49 11.31
C PHE A 104 6.84 -1.19 10.74
N ALA A 105 7.82 -0.87 11.58
CA ALA A 105 9.17 -0.58 11.11
C ALA A 105 9.83 -1.86 10.55
N TRP A 106 9.87 -2.94 11.35
CA TRP A 106 10.50 -4.20 10.97
C TRP A 106 9.53 -5.38 11.02
N THR A 107 9.50 -6.17 9.93
CA THR A 107 8.64 -7.35 9.82
C THR A 107 9.39 -8.52 9.19
N LYS A 108 9.18 -9.73 9.72
CA LYS A 108 9.85 -10.95 9.24
C LYS A 108 8.91 -12.15 9.28
N ASN A 109 8.79 -12.90 8.17
CA ASN A 109 7.89 -14.05 8.05
C ASN A 109 6.43 -13.74 8.41
N ALA A 110 6.05 -12.46 8.44
CA ALA A 110 4.73 -11.99 8.86
C ALA A 110 3.68 -12.10 7.75
N THR A 111 2.42 -12.06 8.14
CA THR A 111 1.29 -12.02 7.19
C THR A 111 0.37 -10.84 7.50
N PHE A 112 0.16 -10.00 6.49
CA PHE A 112 -0.82 -8.92 6.51
C PHE A 112 -1.90 -9.20 5.48
N LYS A 113 -3.16 -9.14 5.87
CA LYS A 113 -4.27 -9.40 4.94
C LYS A 113 -5.50 -8.54 5.23
N ASN A 114 -6.29 -8.28 4.17
CA ASN A 114 -7.58 -7.59 4.25
C ASN A 114 -7.53 -6.25 5.00
N LEU A 115 -6.42 -5.53 4.92
CA LEU A 115 -6.17 -4.31 5.71
C LEU A 115 -6.27 -3.06 4.83
N SER A 116 -7.01 -2.08 5.30
CA SER A 116 -7.06 -0.75 4.68
C SER A 116 -6.46 0.29 5.64
N MET A 117 -5.59 1.16 5.11
CA MET A 117 -5.16 2.38 5.79
C MET A 117 -5.63 3.58 4.99
N THR A 118 -6.39 4.47 5.63
CA THR A 118 -6.94 5.67 4.98
C THR A 118 -6.44 6.93 5.65
N ASP A 119 -6.39 8.01 4.86
CA ASP A 119 -5.97 9.32 5.33
C ASP A 119 -4.53 9.32 5.90
N VAL A 120 -3.67 8.50 5.27
CA VAL A 120 -2.24 8.47 5.58
C VAL A 120 -1.62 9.82 5.26
N ASN A 121 -0.81 10.34 6.20
CA ASN A 121 -0.10 11.60 6.01
C ASN A 121 1.30 11.53 6.61
N ILE A 122 2.27 11.14 5.81
CA ILE A 122 3.69 11.09 6.21
C ILE A 122 4.42 12.29 5.61
N SER A 123 5.13 13.05 6.45
CA SER A 123 5.90 14.22 6.04
C SER A 123 7.24 14.28 6.76
N LEU A 124 8.34 14.12 6.01
CA LEU A 124 9.67 13.95 6.57
C LEU A 124 10.69 14.87 5.89
N ASN A 125 11.76 15.24 6.59
CA ASN A 125 12.91 15.85 5.96
C ASN A 125 13.78 14.78 5.29
N GLN A 126 14.25 13.82 6.05
CA GLN A 126 15.16 12.77 5.58
C GLN A 126 14.78 11.42 6.20
N ALA A 127 14.83 10.36 5.40
CA ALA A 127 14.66 9.01 5.93
C ALA A 127 15.23 7.94 4.99
N GLY A 128 15.53 6.78 5.55
CA GLY A 128 15.94 5.59 4.83
C GLY A 128 14.78 4.93 4.09
N SER A 129 13.96 4.17 4.79
CA SER A 129 12.82 3.44 4.24
C SER A 129 11.49 3.97 4.78
N VAL A 130 10.61 4.41 3.88
CA VAL A 130 9.34 5.06 4.26
C VAL A 130 8.16 4.38 3.57
N ALA A 131 7.18 3.90 4.34
CA ALA A 131 5.92 3.38 3.81
C ALA A 131 4.76 3.58 4.80
N ALA A 132 3.53 3.40 4.36
CA ALA A 132 2.41 3.47 5.28
C ALA A 132 2.33 2.25 6.20
N LEU A 133 2.49 1.03 5.67
CA LEU A 133 2.29 -0.21 6.44
C LEU A 133 3.60 -0.77 6.97
N ALA A 134 4.59 -1.05 6.12
CA ALA A 134 5.84 -1.66 6.55
C ALA A 134 7.05 -0.96 5.92
N ALA A 135 8.03 -0.54 6.74
CA ALA A 135 9.24 0.08 6.25
C ALA A 135 10.20 -0.97 5.71
N ALA A 136 10.46 -2.03 6.44
CA ALA A 136 11.31 -3.14 6.04
C ALA A 136 10.63 -4.50 6.29
N SER A 137 10.78 -5.42 5.35
CA SER A 137 10.17 -6.75 5.40
C SER A 137 11.07 -7.84 4.84
N GLU A 138 11.13 -8.96 5.54
CA GLU A 138 11.81 -10.17 5.11
C GLU A 138 10.81 -11.34 5.04
N ASN A 139 10.67 -11.98 3.87
CA ASN A 139 9.84 -13.19 3.65
C ASN A 139 8.38 -13.05 4.09
N CYS A 140 7.80 -11.85 4.02
CA CYS A 140 6.43 -11.56 4.45
C CYS A 140 5.39 -11.80 3.34
N LYS A 141 4.13 -11.88 3.72
CA LYS A 141 3.00 -12.01 2.80
C LYS A 141 2.02 -10.86 3.00
N PHE A 142 1.73 -10.16 1.91
CA PHE A 142 0.76 -9.06 1.89
C PHE A 142 -0.36 -9.41 0.92
N SER A 143 -1.60 -9.47 1.39
CA SER A 143 -2.74 -9.78 0.54
C SER A 143 -3.93 -8.88 0.82
N ASN A 144 -4.52 -8.33 -0.26
CA ASN A 144 -5.68 -7.45 -0.16
C ASN A 144 -5.43 -6.25 0.79
N ILE A 145 -4.30 -5.56 0.59
CA ILE A 145 -3.93 -4.34 1.32
C ILE A 145 -4.32 -3.13 0.50
N SER A 146 -4.88 -2.11 1.12
CA SER A 146 -5.25 -0.86 0.45
C SER A 146 -4.75 0.36 1.22
N ILE A 147 -4.03 1.25 0.55
CA ILE A 147 -3.49 2.48 1.14
C ILE A 147 -4.04 3.69 0.39
N SER A 148 -4.41 4.75 1.14
CA SER A 148 -4.75 6.06 0.58
C SER A 148 -4.21 7.19 1.45
N GLY A 149 -3.93 8.35 0.83
CA GLY A 149 -3.38 9.52 1.50
C GLY A 149 -2.17 10.09 0.78
N LYS A 150 -1.12 10.45 1.51
CA LYS A 150 0.12 10.98 0.95
C LYS A 150 1.36 10.66 1.77
N ILE A 151 2.48 10.51 1.08
CA ILE A 151 3.83 10.37 1.64
C ILE A 151 4.70 11.43 0.98
N THR A 152 5.27 12.33 1.78
CA THR A 152 6.09 13.43 1.29
C THR A 152 7.41 13.50 2.03
N GLY A 153 8.46 13.88 1.34
CA GLY A 153 9.75 14.12 1.99
C GLY A 153 10.75 14.80 1.07
N LYS A 154 11.88 15.24 1.64
CA LYS A 154 12.95 15.91 0.87
C LYS A 154 14.01 14.91 0.42
N LEU A 155 14.61 14.18 1.34
CA LEU A 155 15.63 13.17 1.07
C LEU A 155 15.13 11.82 1.60
N LEU A 156 14.35 11.11 0.80
CA LEU A 156 13.93 9.75 1.11
C LEU A 156 14.69 8.78 0.22
N ARG A 157 15.46 7.91 0.83
CA ARG A 157 16.22 6.88 0.09
C ARG A 157 15.28 5.93 -0.64
N GLN A 158 14.21 5.51 0.06
CA GLN A 158 13.23 4.60 -0.49
C GLN A 158 11.84 4.90 0.09
N ALA A 159 10.88 5.26 -0.76
CA ALA A 159 9.52 5.52 -0.36
C ALA A 159 8.55 4.64 -1.15
N ALA A 160 7.54 4.06 -0.48
CA ALA A 160 6.50 3.29 -1.15
C ALA A 160 5.15 3.39 -0.41
N GLY A 161 4.06 3.11 -1.12
CA GLY A 161 2.74 3.19 -0.51
C GLY A 161 2.52 2.14 0.58
N ILE A 162 2.94 0.89 0.36
CA ILE A 162 2.67 -0.24 1.26
C ILE A 162 3.93 -0.73 1.96
N LEU A 163 5.00 -1.00 1.20
CA LEU A 163 6.23 -1.63 1.66
C LEU A 163 7.44 -0.96 1.03
N ALA A 164 8.32 -0.35 1.82
CA ALA A 164 9.47 0.36 1.28
C ALA A 164 10.61 -0.58 0.92
N TYR A 165 11.26 -1.21 1.88
CA TYR A 165 12.35 -2.16 1.64
C TYR A 165 11.85 -3.59 1.81
N ASN A 166 12.23 -4.46 0.87
CA ASN A 166 11.74 -5.83 0.87
C ASN A 166 12.80 -6.85 0.45
N GLU A 167 12.82 -7.96 1.16
CA GLU A 167 13.59 -9.14 0.83
C GLU A 167 12.67 -10.37 0.84
N GLY A 168 12.46 -10.98 -0.32
CA GLY A 168 11.74 -12.26 -0.45
C GLY A 168 10.23 -12.24 -0.18
N SER A 169 9.62 -11.09 0.10
CA SER A 169 8.17 -11.03 0.39
C SER A 169 7.31 -11.11 -0.88
N SER A 170 6.04 -11.42 -0.71
CA SER A 170 5.06 -11.51 -1.80
C SER A 170 3.84 -10.62 -1.56
N MET A 171 3.31 -10.05 -2.64
CA MET A 171 2.13 -9.18 -2.60
C MET A 171 1.06 -9.63 -3.58
N THR A 172 -0.18 -9.77 -3.11
CA THR A 172 -1.31 -10.16 -3.96
C THR A 172 -2.50 -9.24 -3.75
N SER A 173 -3.06 -8.72 -4.84
CA SER A 173 -4.25 -7.84 -4.82
C SER A 173 -4.09 -6.59 -3.94
N CYS A 174 -2.87 -6.07 -3.86
CA CYS A 174 -2.56 -4.88 -3.08
C CYS A 174 -2.79 -3.61 -3.92
N LYS A 175 -3.30 -2.55 -3.28
CA LYS A 175 -3.68 -1.30 -3.95
C LYS A 175 -3.07 -0.10 -3.25
N ASN A 176 -2.48 0.80 -4.03
CA ASN A 176 -2.10 2.12 -3.55
C ASN A 176 -2.86 3.22 -4.30
N SER A 177 -3.38 4.16 -3.57
CA SER A 177 -3.92 5.43 -4.08
C SER A 177 -3.31 6.64 -3.37
N ALA A 178 -2.34 6.42 -2.49
CA ALA A 178 -1.61 7.51 -1.86
C ALA A 178 -0.62 8.14 -2.86
N ASP A 179 -0.51 9.45 -2.85
CA ASP A 179 0.51 10.17 -3.58
C ASP A 179 1.85 10.09 -2.86
N ILE A 180 2.93 9.86 -3.61
CA ILE A 180 4.29 9.80 -3.08
C ILE A 180 5.12 10.88 -3.76
N THR A 181 5.65 11.81 -2.97
CA THR A 181 6.39 12.96 -3.48
C THR A 181 7.70 13.14 -2.72
N ILE A 182 8.82 13.05 -3.45
CA ILE A 182 10.14 13.38 -2.94
C ILE A 182 10.58 14.68 -3.61
N THR A 183 10.91 15.68 -2.80
CA THR A 183 11.35 17.00 -3.28
C THR A 183 12.76 17.32 -2.78
N ASN A 184 13.49 18.14 -3.54
CA ASN A 184 14.86 18.55 -3.19
C ASN A 184 15.81 17.36 -2.94
N ALA A 185 15.55 16.24 -3.60
CA ALA A 185 16.46 15.10 -3.58
C ALA A 185 17.83 15.51 -4.12
N SER A 186 18.89 15.07 -3.50
CA SER A 186 20.28 15.39 -3.91
C SER A 186 21.16 14.14 -4.08
N GLU A 187 20.67 13.01 -3.59
CA GLU A 187 21.32 11.71 -3.63
C GLU A 187 20.36 10.66 -4.19
N GLU A 188 20.79 9.43 -4.27
CA GLU A 188 19.94 8.35 -4.72
C GLU A 188 18.59 8.31 -3.98
N SER A 189 17.52 8.41 -4.75
CA SER A 189 16.15 8.40 -4.23
C SER A 189 15.26 7.50 -5.06
N ARG A 190 14.45 6.69 -4.38
CA ARG A 190 13.53 5.73 -4.98
C ARG A 190 12.11 5.95 -4.47
N ALA A 191 11.16 6.04 -5.39
CA ALA A 191 9.74 6.11 -5.05
C ALA A 191 8.94 5.07 -5.84
N ALA A 192 8.07 4.33 -5.18
CA ALA A 192 7.23 3.35 -5.85
C ALA A 192 5.80 3.35 -5.31
N GLY A 193 4.82 3.14 -6.19
CA GLY A 193 3.41 3.19 -5.78
C GLY A 193 3.07 2.12 -4.75
N VAL A 194 3.51 0.89 -4.93
CA VAL A 194 3.12 -0.24 -4.07
C VAL A 194 4.29 -0.71 -3.20
N ALA A 195 5.42 -1.09 -3.80
CA ALA A 195 6.58 -1.56 -3.05
C ALA A 195 7.90 -1.04 -3.64
N GLY A 196 8.91 -0.85 -2.79
CA GLY A 196 10.23 -0.36 -3.21
C GLY A 196 11.03 -1.38 -4.01
N SER A 197 11.29 -2.58 -3.49
CA SER A 197 12.18 -3.55 -4.14
C SER A 197 11.88 -4.99 -3.78
N GLY A 198 12.35 -5.92 -4.63
CA GLY A 198 12.53 -7.35 -4.34
C GLY A 198 11.25 -8.12 -4.03
N THR A 199 10.20 -7.99 -4.84
CA THR A 199 8.89 -8.56 -4.52
C THR A 199 8.32 -9.36 -5.68
N SER A 200 7.66 -10.48 -5.37
CA SER A 200 6.76 -11.16 -6.28
C SER A 200 5.36 -10.58 -6.14
N MET A 201 4.82 -9.97 -7.22
CA MET A 201 3.56 -9.23 -7.18
C MET A 201 2.53 -9.80 -8.15
N LYS A 202 1.28 -9.92 -7.67
CA LYS A 202 0.16 -10.37 -8.50
C LYS A 202 -1.08 -9.47 -8.28
N ASN A 203 -1.71 -9.02 -9.36
CA ASN A 203 -2.92 -8.19 -9.33
C ASN A 203 -2.78 -6.90 -8.48
N CYS A 204 -1.57 -6.35 -8.39
CA CYS A 204 -1.34 -5.12 -7.63
C CYS A 204 -1.61 -3.89 -8.50
N THR A 205 -2.15 -2.84 -7.90
CA THR A 205 -2.50 -1.61 -8.64
C THR A 205 -2.02 -0.36 -7.92
N ASN A 206 -1.64 0.64 -8.71
CA ASN A 206 -1.40 2.00 -8.22
C ASN A 206 -2.24 3.00 -9.01
N SER A 207 -2.84 3.95 -8.32
CA SER A 207 -3.52 5.10 -8.89
C SER A 207 -2.99 6.44 -8.34
N GLY A 208 -2.18 6.40 -7.27
CA GLY A 208 -1.53 7.58 -6.71
C GLY A 208 -0.42 8.12 -7.60
N LYS A 209 -0.17 9.41 -7.53
CA LYS A 209 0.93 10.07 -8.23
C LYS A 209 2.25 9.73 -7.55
N ILE A 210 3.26 9.41 -8.36
CA ILE A 210 4.63 9.17 -7.89
C ILE A 210 5.55 10.22 -8.50
N SER A 211 6.26 10.99 -7.67
CA SER A 211 7.13 12.04 -8.18
C SER A 211 8.41 12.19 -7.36
N ILE A 212 9.52 12.35 -8.05
CA ILE A 212 10.82 12.71 -7.48
C ILE A 212 11.31 13.96 -8.20
N SER A 213 11.78 14.95 -7.45
CA SER A 213 12.39 16.14 -8.01
C SER A 213 13.56 16.60 -7.15
N GLY A 214 14.60 17.14 -7.80
CA GLY A 214 15.74 17.66 -7.07
C GLY A 214 16.95 17.97 -7.95
N ASN A 215 18.05 18.31 -7.27
CA ASN A 215 19.34 18.58 -7.89
C ASN A 215 20.31 17.45 -7.52
N ILE A 216 20.44 16.49 -8.41
CA ILE A 216 21.23 15.28 -8.17
C ILE A 216 22.73 15.59 -8.12
N ARG A 217 23.38 15.11 -7.10
CA ARG A 217 24.83 15.19 -6.91
C ARG A 217 25.53 13.84 -7.09
N GLU A 218 24.84 12.79 -6.66
CA GLU A 218 25.34 11.42 -6.69
C GLU A 218 24.18 10.42 -6.82
N GLY A 219 24.39 9.31 -7.54
CA GLY A 219 23.39 8.27 -7.76
C GLY A 219 22.32 8.64 -8.78
N GLY A 220 21.11 8.18 -8.61
CA GLY A 220 19.99 8.34 -9.53
C GLY A 220 18.64 8.52 -8.86
N PHE A 221 17.66 9.01 -9.63
CA PHE A 221 16.25 9.10 -9.21
C PHE A 221 15.43 8.05 -9.93
N TYR A 222 14.77 7.17 -9.15
CA TYR A 222 14.01 6.04 -9.67
C TYR A 222 12.56 6.10 -9.19
N ALA A 223 11.65 6.47 -10.08
CA ALA A 223 10.21 6.48 -9.80
C ALA A 223 9.51 5.37 -10.56
N ALA A 224 8.67 4.58 -9.88
CA ALA A 224 7.90 3.51 -10.51
C ALA A 224 6.45 3.49 -10.05
N GLY A 225 5.53 3.19 -10.95
CA GLY A 225 4.12 3.13 -10.62
C GLY A 225 3.77 1.99 -9.68
N ILE A 226 4.43 0.84 -9.77
CA ILE A 226 4.20 -0.33 -8.92
C ILE A 226 5.41 -0.59 -8.02
N ALA A 227 6.58 -0.90 -8.59
CA ALA A 227 7.78 -1.20 -7.80
C ALA A 227 9.04 -0.73 -8.53
N ASN A 228 10.05 -0.23 -7.79
CA ASN A 228 11.32 0.15 -8.42
C ASN A 228 12.09 -1.07 -8.91
N ARG A 229 12.10 -2.14 -8.14
CA ARG A 229 12.72 -3.41 -8.50
C ARG A 229 11.76 -4.55 -8.18
N ILE A 230 11.58 -5.48 -9.10
CA ILE A 230 10.63 -6.58 -8.96
C ILE A 230 11.21 -7.88 -9.53
N ASP A 231 11.02 -8.98 -8.81
CA ASP A 231 11.43 -10.30 -9.27
C ASP A 231 10.40 -10.87 -10.26
N LYS A 232 9.11 -10.70 -9.96
CA LYS A 232 8.02 -11.16 -10.83
C LYS A 232 6.77 -10.31 -10.68
N ALA A 233 6.24 -9.82 -11.80
CA ALA A 233 4.95 -9.11 -11.86
C ALA A 233 3.95 -9.87 -12.73
N THR A 234 2.71 -10.05 -12.22
CA THR A 234 1.62 -10.64 -12.99
C THR A 234 0.35 -9.80 -12.81
N ALA A 235 -0.22 -9.34 -13.92
CA ALA A 235 -1.45 -8.54 -13.95
C ALA A 235 -1.41 -7.29 -13.03
N CYS A 236 -0.22 -6.69 -12.86
CA CYS A 236 -0.06 -5.43 -12.14
C CYS A 236 -0.34 -4.25 -13.07
N ARG A 237 -0.95 -3.20 -12.53
CA ARG A 237 -1.34 -2.01 -13.32
C ARG A 237 -1.04 -0.72 -12.57
N ASN A 238 -0.53 0.26 -13.30
CA ASN A 238 -0.44 1.64 -12.83
C ASN A 238 -1.31 2.55 -13.69
N SER A 239 -2.09 3.40 -13.05
CA SER A 239 -2.86 4.47 -13.68
C SER A 239 -2.47 5.86 -13.16
N GLY A 240 -1.66 5.91 -12.09
CA GLY A 240 -1.13 7.16 -11.54
C GLY A 240 0.00 7.73 -12.40
N ALA A 241 0.14 9.04 -12.39
CA ALA A 241 1.26 9.70 -13.04
C ALA A 241 2.58 9.35 -12.34
N VAL A 242 3.63 9.08 -13.14
CA VAL A 242 4.98 8.84 -12.64
C VAL A 242 5.91 9.86 -13.25
N THR A 243 6.59 10.65 -12.44
CA THR A 243 7.44 11.74 -12.90
C THR A 243 8.78 11.80 -12.16
N VAL A 244 9.84 12.05 -12.91
CA VAL A 244 11.16 12.39 -12.38
C VAL A 244 11.59 13.71 -13.00
N SER A 245 11.99 14.67 -12.17
CA SER A 245 12.52 15.96 -12.59
C SER A 245 13.87 16.20 -11.92
N ALA A 246 14.94 15.83 -12.61
CA ALA A 246 16.30 15.96 -12.11
C ALA A 246 17.02 17.12 -12.81
N THR A 247 17.73 17.91 -12.01
CA THR A 247 18.76 18.83 -12.47
C THR A 247 20.09 18.42 -11.85
N GLY A 248 21.21 18.78 -12.46
CA GLY A 248 22.54 18.46 -11.91
C GLY A 248 23.59 18.33 -13.00
N SER A 249 24.85 18.42 -12.61
CA SER A 249 26.03 18.39 -13.50
C SER A 249 27.23 17.65 -12.89
N GLY A 250 26.98 16.67 -12.03
CA GLY A 250 28.03 15.87 -11.38
C GLY A 250 28.58 14.77 -12.28
N GLN A 251 29.81 14.34 -12.05
CA GLN A 251 30.45 13.24 -12.80
C GLN A 251 29.94 11.83 -12.41
N GLN A 252 29.12 11.71 -11.35
CA GLN A 252 28.59 10.46 -10.81
C GLN A 252 27.08 10.38 -10.92
N ILE A 253 26.47 11.08 -11.90
CA ILE A 253 25.03 11.00 -12.13
C ILE A 253 24.72 9.69 -12.84
N GLU A 254 23.95 8.83 -12.18
CA GLU A 254 23.39 7.63 -12.76
C GLU A 254 22.08 7.93 -13.50
N VAL A 255 21.39 6.90 -13.93
CA VAL A 255 20.18 7.02 -14.73
C VAL A 255 19.01 7.49 -13.88
N CYS A 256 18.25 8.48 -14.38
CA CYS A 256 16.95 8.85 -13.83
C CYS A 256 15.85 8.13 -14.59
N THR A 257 15.03 7.35 -13.88
CA THR A 257 13.97 6.52 -14.49
C THR A 257 12.60 6.86 -13.97
N ALA A 258 11.65 7.02 -14.87
CA ALA A 258 10.21 7.05 -14.54
C ALA A 258 9.52 5.89 -15.27
N ALA A 259 9.08 4.89 -14.53
CA ALA A 259 8.51 3.67 -15.09
C ALA A 259 7.04 3.48 -14.71
N GLY A 260 6.21 3.10 -15.68
CA GLY A 260 4.78 2.89 -15.43
C GLY A 260 4.49 1.74 -14.46
N VAL A 261 5.23 0.64 -14.53
CA VAL A 261 5.02 -0.52 -13.66
C VAL A 261 6.26 -0.81 -12.83
N ALA A 262 7.38 -1.15 -13.45
CA ALA A 262 8.61 -1.49 -12.73
C ALA A 262 9.82 -0.77 -13.33
N GLY A 263 10.71 -0.24 -12.50
CA GLY A 263 11.95 0.36 -12.95
C GLY A 263 12.96 -0.69 -13.41
N GLU A 264 13.03 -1.80 -12.70
CA GLU A 264 13.90 -2.94 -13.01
C GLU A 264 13.16 -4.26 -12.80
N VAL A 265 13.29 -5.21 -13.72
CA VAL A 265 12.79 -6.58 -13.56
C VAL A 265 14.00 -7.51 -13.49
N LYS A 266 14.09 -8.27 -12.42
CA LYS A 266 15.16 -9.26 -12.26
C LYS A 266 14.84 -10.48 -13.15
N THR A 267 15.72 -10.81 -14.05
CA THR A 267 15.62 -11.96 -14.97
C THR A 267 16.31 -13.18 -14.39
#